data_cb84e3446657cf7ec5c74eb0184f1447
#
_entry.id   cb84e3446657cf7ec5c74eb0184f1447
#
_cell.length_a   1.000
_cell.length_b   1.000
_cell.length_c   1.000
_cell.angle_alpha   90.00
_cell.angle_beta   90.00
_cell.angle_gamma   90.00
#
_symmetry.space_group_name_H-M   'P 1'
#
loop_
_entity.id
_entity.type
_entity.pdbx_description
1 polymer ?
#
loop_
_entity_poly.entity_id
_entity_poly.type
_entity_poly.pdbx_seq_one_letter_code
_entity_poly.pdbx_strand_id
1 'polypeptide(L)'
;IQFDVGCFGFSSMPRTTPSFTSTTPNWAGSADSATAITGPDGAWRVRCFPDRSPVFRIEGPLDRSAEGLYDRMRNVGAHEVIVESREHARRPPQFSDTELADVLRLIQGRVSDLHRDPRFRYVLLFRNQGPLAGSLIEHPHSHLVATPVIPRRLEQELRWAKQHFDYKERCLACDILHQELRDGRRLVEVSPTFVAFCPFAPRFLYETWVLPRRHQHAFSRVSPDGAAGLPGLAALLRRTLARLEHLVTDYHLVLHDAPNEQAERPAG
;
A
#
# COMPACT_ATOMS: atom_id res chain seq x y z
N ILE A 1 -7.49 -3.45 -7.71
CA ILE A 1 -6.19 -2.98 -7.22
C ILE A 1 -6.04 -1.55 -7.66
N GLN A 2 -5.70 -0.70 -6.74
CA GLN A 2 -5.40 0.70 -6.99
C GLN A 2 -4.25 1.10 -6.09
N PHE A 3 -3.22 1.71 -6.66
CA PHE A 3 -2.27 2.49 -5.90
C PHE A 3 -2.68 3.95 -5.96
N ASP A 4 -2.79 4.57 -4.80
CA ASP A 4 -3.12 5.97 -4.65
C ASP A 4 -1.91 6.70 -4.09
N VAL A 5 -1.42 7.69 -4.80
CA VAL A 5 -0.32 8.56 -4.37
C VAL A 5 -0.91 9.93 -4.11
N GLY A 6 -0.99 10.30 -2.85
CA GLY A 6 -1.50 11.61 -2.42
C GLY A 6 -0.40 12.48 -1.86
N CYS A 7 -0.39 13.75 -2.20
CA CYS A 7 0.57 14.74 -1.74
C CYS A 7 -0.09 15.77 -0.84
N PHE A 8 0.62 16.21 0.20
CA PHE A 8 0.17 17.33 1.03
C PHE A 8 0.46 18.66 0.33
N GLY A 9 -0.59 19.44 0.11
CA GLY A 9 -0.44 20.83 -0.29
C GLY A 9 0.15 21.67 0.84
N PHE A 10 1.04 22.59 0.50
CA PHE A 10 1.62 23.57 1.41
C PHE A 10 0.56 24.42 2.09
N SER A 11 0.34 24.22 3.38
CA SER A 11 0.02 25.31 4.28
C SER A 11 1.30 25.61 5.06
N SER A 12 1.70 26.86 5.06
CA SER A 12 2.93 27.38 5.68
C SER A 12 2.95 27.12 7.18
N MET A 13 3.55 26.01 7.62
CA MET A 13 3.97 25.83 9.00
C MET A 13 5.47 26.12 9.12
N PRO A 14 5.91 26.81 10.19
CA PRO A 14 7.32 27.10 10.39
C PRO A 14 8.12 25.81 10.51
N ARG A 15 9.20 25.72 9.72
CA ARG A 15 10.16 24.62 9.75
C ARG A 15 10.96 24.67 11.04
N THR A 16 10.51 23.98 12.07
CA THR A 16 11.42 23.51 13.11
C THR A 16 11.84 22.11 12.71
N THR A 17 13.01 22.01 12.07
CA THR A 17 13.68 20.74 11.85
C THR A 17 14.16 20.17 13.17
N PRO A 18 13.63 19.05 13.67
CA PRO A 18 14.31 18.31 14.71
C PRO A 18 15.59 17.76 14.10
N SER A 19 16.73 18.02 14.74
CA SER A 19 18.00 17.39 14.37
C SER A 19 17.91 15.89 14.71
N PHE A 20 17.60 15.08 13.71
CA PHE A 20 17.70 13.63 13.84
C PHE A 20 19.15 13.22 13.68
N THR A 21 19.75 12.73 14.76
CA THR A 21 21.00 11.98 14.70
C THR A 21 20.77 10.71 13.89
N SER A 22 21.61 10.47 12.88
CA SER A 22 21.58 9.30 12.00
C SER A 22 22.01 8.03 12.76
N THR A 23 21.17 7.56 13.66
CA THR A 23 21.32 6.22 14.20
C THR A 23 20.50 5.29 13.32
N THR A 24 21.21 4.41 12.60
CA THR A 24 20.59 3.23 11.96
C THR A 24 19.69 2.59 13.01
N PRO A 25 18.37 2.54 12.82
CA PRO A 25 17.51 1.93 13.81
C PRO A 25 17.97 0.50 14.04
N ASN A 26 18.25 0.12 15.28
CA ASN A 26 18.74 -1.20 15.66
C ASN A 26 17.60 -2.23 15.64
N TRP A 27 16.91 -2.35 14.51
CA TRP A 27 15.87 -3.36 14.29
C TRP A 27 16.44 -4.67 13.70
N ALA A 28 17.76 -4.74 13.57
CA ALA A 28 18.48 -5.94 13.15
C ALA A 28 18.46 -7.07 14.19
N GLY A 29 17.77 -6.89 15.30
CA GLY A 29 17.69 -7.86 16.37
C GLY A 29 16.45 -8.74 16.27
N SER A 30 16.59 -9.87 15.79
CA SER A 30 15.99 -11.21 15.76
C SER A 30 15.76 -11.71 14.34
N ALA A 31 16.74 -12.46 13.85
CA ALA A 31 16.69 -13.10 12.53
C ALA A 31 15.54 -14.12 12.40
N ASP A 32 14.91 -14.51 13.51
CA ASP A 32 14.08 -15.72 13.58
C ASP A 32 12.62 -15.52 13.14
N SER A 33 12.15 -14.29 12.90
CA SER A 33 10.78 -14.04 12.44
C SER A 33 10.69 -13.18 11.16
N ALA A 34 11.81 -12.86 10.52
CA ALA A 34 11.83 -12.02 9.34
C ALA A 34 11.64 -12.82 8.05
N THR A 35 10.63 -12.47 7.25
CA THR A 35 10.54 -12.91 5.86
C THR A 35 11.42 -12.02 5.00
N ALA A 36 12.26 -12.61 4.14
CA ALA A 36 13.18 -11.84 3.31
C ALA A 36 13.26 -12.38 1.88
N ILE A 37 13.53 -11.48 0.93
CA ILE A 37 14.04 -11.84 -0.40
C ILE A 37 15.55 -11.63 -0.38
N THR A 38 16.30 -12.66 -0.79
CA THR A 38 17.76 -12.67 -0.84
C THR A 38 18.27 -12.51 -2.26
N GLY A 39 19.42 -11.87 -2.40
CA GLY A 39 20.13 -11.79 -3.66
C GLY A 39 20.96 -13.05 -3.96
N PRO A 40 21.61 -13.11 -5.16
CA PRO A 40 22.50 -14.20 -5.52
C PRO A 40 23.70 -14.36 -4.58
N ASP A 41 24.09 -13.31 -3.89
CA ASP A 41 25.14 -13.24 -2.87
C ASP A 41 24.71 -13.80 -1.50
N GLY A 42 23.48 -14.27 -1.38
CA GLY A 42 22.89 -14.75 -0.13
C GLY A 42 22.49 -13.60 0.83
N ALA A 43 22.79 -12.35 0.50
CA ALA A 43 22.41 -11.22 1.33
C ALA A 43 20.95 -10.83 1.09
N TRP A 44 20.25 -10.38 2.15
CA TRP A 44 18.88 -9.91 1.99
C TRP A 44 18.82 -8.61 1.15
N ARG A 45 17.82 -8.49 0.34
CA ARG A 45 17.51 -7.29 -0.46
C ARG A 45 16.31 -6.53 0.07
N VAL A 46 15.29 -7.25 0.46
CA VAL A 46 14.06 -6.74 1.06
C VAL A 46 13.73 -7.61 2.27
N ARG A 47 13.25 -7.02 3.36
CA ARG A 47 12.88 -7.72 4.60
C ARG A 47 11.55 -7.25 5.14
N CYS A 48 10.80 -8.16 5.76
CA CYS A 48 9.59 -7.88 6.51
C CYS A 48 9.70 -8.46 7.92
N PHE A 49 9.29 -7.72 8.93
CA PHE A 49 9.25 -8.16 10.32
C PHE A 49 8.14 -7.42 11.09
N PRO A 50 7.67 -7.97 12.23
CA PRO A 50 6.71 -7.30 13.09
C PRO A 50 7.24 -5.94 13.57
N ASP A 51 6.38 -4.92 13.61
CA ASP A 51 6.74 -3.62 14.18
C ASP A 51 7.09 -3.76 15.66
N ARG A 52 8.09 -3.03 16.14
CA ARG A 52 8.52 -3.04 17.56
C ARG A 52 7.46 -2.44 18.51
N SER A 53 6.66 -1.52 18.00
CA SER A 53 5.57 -0.86 18.74
C SER A 53 4.27 -1.02 17.97
N PRO A 54 3.78 -2.27 17.81
CA PRO A 54 2.68 -2.55 16.91
C PRO A 54 1.38 -1.95 17.42
N VAL A 55 0.63 -1.32 16.52
CA VAL A 55 -0.73 -0.82 16.82
C VAL A 55 -1.68 -2.00 17.00
N PHE A 56 -1.48 -3.08 16.26
CA PHE A 56 -2.25 -4.32 16.34
C PHE A 56 -1.34 -5.48 16.70
N ARG A 57 -1.88 -6.44 17.47
CA ARG A 57 -1.16 -7.66 17.87
C ARG A 57 -1.96 -8.88 17.46
N ILE A 58 -1.26 -9.94 17.05
CA ILE A 58 -1.89 -11.16 16.53
C ILE A 58 -2.49 -12.04 17.64
N GLU A 59 -2.05 -11.84 18.88
CA GLU A 59 -2.39 -12.70 20.01
C GLU A 59 -3.79 -12.42 20.56
N GLY A 60 -4.50 -13.49 20.86
CA GLY A 60 -5.78 -13.49 21.58
C GLY A 60 -7.01 -13.40 20.68
N PRO A 61 -8.19 -13.52 21.28
CA PRO A 61 -9.48 -13.40 20.62
C PRO A 61 -9.86 -11.93 20.40
N LEU A 62 -10.81 -11.70 19.52
CA LEU A 62 -11.34 -10.35 19.25
C LEU A 62 -12.11 -9.74 20.44
N ASP A 63 -12.66 -10.55 21.35
CA ASP A 63 -13.43 -10.13 22.53
C ASP A 63 -14.40 -8.99 22.21
N ARG A 64 -15.29 -9.23 21.24
CA ARG A 64 -16.32 -8.27 20.87
C ARG A 64 -17.34 -8.12 21.99
N SER A 65 -17.59 -6.90 22.39
CA SER A 65 -18.57 -6.58 23.44
C SER A 65 -19.24 -5.25 23.17
N ALA A 66 -20.44 -5.03 23.75
CA ALA A 66 -21.13 -3.77 23.72
C ALA A 66 -21.14 -3.14 25.11
N GLU A 67 -21.02 -1.82 25.16
CA GLU A 67 -21.17 -1.00 26.35
C GLU A 67 -22.18 0.11 26.05
N GLY A 68 -23.44 -0.13 26.35
CA GLY A 68 -24.53 0.73 25.94
C GLY A 68 -24.66 0.79 24.41
N LEU A 69 -24.46 1.97 23.84
CA LEU A 69 -24.50 2.22 22.39
C LEU A 69 -23.16 1.98 21.69
N TYR A 70 -22.12 1.64 22.42
CA TYR A 70 -20.76 1.56 21.90
C TYR A 70 -20.32 0.12 21.76
N ASP A 71 -19.86 -0.23 20.55
CA ASP A 71 -19.19 -1.50 20.30
C ASP A 71 -17.69 -1.34 20.55
N ARG A 72 -17.11 -2.35 21.16
CA ARG A 72 -15.67 -2.44 21.35
C ARG A 72 -15.15 -3.83 21.04
N MET A 73 -13.91 -3.90 20.65
CA MET A 73 -13.17 -5.15 20.45
C MET A 73 -11.71 -4.96 20.83
N ARG A 74 -11.02 -6.06 21.06
CA ARG A 74 -9.57 -6.03 21.25
C ARG A 74 -8.87 -5.67 19.95
N ASN A 75 -7.70 -5.08 20.10
CA ASN A 75 -6.82 -4.62 19.02
C ASN A 75 -6.05 -5.79 18.37
N VAL A 76 -6.78 -6.84 17.97
CA VAL A 76 -6.21 -8.02 17.31
C VAL A 76 -5.99 -7.73 15.84
N GLY A 77 -4.78 -8.00 15.35
CA GLY A 77 -4.37 -7.76 13.98
C GLY A 77 -2.88 -8.02 13.82
N ALA A 78 -2.29 -7.57 12.73
CA ALA A 78 -0.84 -7.59 12.54
C ALA A 78 -0.36 -6.20 12.15
N HIS A 79 0.82 -5.82 12.59
CA HIS A 79 1.53 -4.62 12.13
C HIS A 79 2.96 -5.00 11.80
N GLU A 80 3.30 -4.92 10.52
CA GLU A 80 4.59 -5.32 9.99
C GLU A 80 5.26 -4.14 9.27
N VAL A 81 6.59 -4.11 9.33
CA VAL A 81 7.43 -3.16 8.61
C VAL A 81 8.18 -3.89 7.51
N ILE A 82 8.13 -3.36 6.30
CA ILE A 82 8.88 -3.83 5.15
C ILE A 82 10.02 -2.86 4.92
N VAL A 83 11.25 -3.32 5.10
CA VAL A 83 12.46 -2.58 4.74
C VAL A 83 12.77 -2.85 3.28
N GLU A 84 12.66 -1.82 2.46
CA GLU A 84 12.65 -1.91 1.01
C GLU A 84 14.04 -1.97 0.36
N SER A 85 15.08 -1.59 1.11
CA SER A 85 16.46 -1.61 0.65
C SER A 85 17.41 -1.75 1.81
N ARG A 86 18.62 -2.26 1.56
CA ARG A 86 19.75 -2.23 2.51
C ARG A 86 20.37 -0.84 2.63
N GLU A 87 20.24 -0.04 1.58
CA GLU A 87 20.85 1.27 1.50
C GLU A 87 19.98 2.31 2.18
N HIS A 88 20.61 3.07 3.08
CA HIS A 88 19.96 4.17 3.78
C HIS A 88 19.66 5.32 2.81
N ALA A 89 18.59 6.07 3.08
CA ALA A 89 18.17 7.28 2.34
C ALA A 89 17.87 7.08 0.83
N ARG A 90 17.88 5.86 0.29
CA ARG A 90 17.37 5.59 -1.06
C ARG A 90 15.84 5.68 -1.09
N ARG A 91 15.31 6.15 -2.20
CA ARG A 91 13.86 6.25 -2.41
C ARG A 91 13.41 5.37 -3.57
N PRO A 92 12.13 4.94 -3.63
CA PRO A 92 11.64 4.05 -4.67
C PRO A 92 11.95 4.46 -6.12
N PRO A 93 11.94 5.76 -6.50
CA PRO A 93 12.37 6.18 -7.84
C PRO A 93 13.84 5.85 -8.19
N GLN A 94 14.68 5.69 -7.18
CA GLN A 94 16.10 5.38 -7.32
C GLN A 94 16.39 3.87 -7.36
N PHE A 95 15.38 3.04 -7.09
CA PHE A 95 15.50 1.60 -7.21
C PHE A 95 15.53 1.21 -8.70
N SER A 96 16.13 0.07 -9.00
CA SER A 96 15.90 -0.59 -10.30
C SER A 96 14.49 -1.18 -10.35
N ASP A 97 14.02 -1.48 -11.56
CA ASP A 97 12.72 -2.15 -11.74
C ASP A 97 12.69 -3.51 -11.01
N THR A 98 13.83 -4.21 -10.97
CA THR A 98 13.96 -5.49 -10.26
C THR A 98 13.87 -5.32 -8.75
N GLU A 99 14.55 -4.33 -8.17
CA GLU A 99 14.50 -4.05 -6.73
C GLU A 99 13.08 -3.71 -6.29
N LEU A 100 12.38 -2.84 -7.04
CA LEU A 100 11.00 -2.50 -6.71
C LEU A 100 10.06 -3.70 -6.94
N ALA A 101 10.33 -4.55 -7.93
CA ALA A 101 9.56 -5.79 -8.12
C ALA A 101 9.74 -6.76 -6.95
N ASP A 102 10.95 -6.85 -6.37
CA ASP A 102 11.18 -7.66 -5.17
C ASP A 102 10.43 -7.12 -3.96
N VAL A 103 10.38 -5.79 -3.78
CA VAL A 103 9.53 -5.18 -2.75
C VAL A 103 8.07 -5.59 -2.92
N LEU A 104 7.53 -5.48 -4.14
CA LEU A 104 6.14 -5.85 -4.43
C LEU A 104 5.89 -7.36 -4.26
N ARG A 105 6.86 -8.23 -4.61
CA ARG A 105 6.74 -9.68 -4.36
C ARG A 105 6.67 -10.00 -2.86
N LEU A 106 7.52 -9.38 -2.06
CA LEU A 106 7.49 -9.56 -0.61
C LEU A 106 6.15 -9.14 -0.03
N ILE A 107 5.66 -7.95 -0.43
CA ILE A 107 4.35 -7.44 -0.03
C ILE A 107 3.25 -8.44 -0.42
N GLN A 108 3.24 -8.92 -1.66
CA GLN A 108 2.24 -9.87 -2.15
C GLN A 108 2.23 -11.16 -1.33
N GLY A 109 3.41 -11.71 -1.03
CA GLY A 109 3.56 -12.89 -0.19
C GLY A 109 3.02 -12.66 1.21
N ARG A 110 3.32 -11.51 1.82
CA ARG A 110 2.82 -11.16 3.18
C ARG A 110 1.30 -10.93 3.19
N VAL A 111 0.75 -10.21 2.21
CA VAL A 111 -0.71 -10.05 2.08
C VAL A 111 -1.39 -11.40 1.97
N SER A 112 -0.88 -12.29 1.13
CA SER A 112 -1.43 -13.65 0.94
C SER A 112 -1.36 -14.48 2.23
N ASP A 113 -0.30 -14.34 3.01
CA ASP A 113 -0.13 -15.05 4.29
C ASP A 113 -1.09 -14.50 5.35
N LEU A 114 -1.19 -13.19 5.50
CA LEU A 114 -2.10 -12.55 6.45
C LEU A 114 -3.58 -12.84 6.13
N HIS A 115 -3.93 -13.02 4.86
CA HIS A 115 -5.29 -13.42 4.46
C HIS A 115 -5.68 -14.85 4.88
N ARG A 116 -4.73 -15.70 5.31
CA ARG A 116 -5.04 -17.03 5.85
C ARG A 116 -5.66 -16.97 7.24
N ASP A 117 -5.47 -15.89 7.98
CA ASP A 117 -6.13 -15.69 9.26
C ASP A 117 -7.56 -15.15 9.03
N PRO A 118 -8.60 -15.94 9.34
CA PRO A 118 -9.99 -15.56 9.09
C PRO A 118 -10.45 -14.37 9.94
N ARG A 119 -9.72 -13.99 10.98
CA ARG A 119 -9.99 -12.82 11.82
C ARG A 119 -9.69 -11.51 11.08
N PHE A 120 -8.80 -11.54 10.08
CA PHE A 120 -8.38 -10.35 9.36
C PHE A 120 -9.26 -10.11 8.14
N ARG A 121 -10.00 -9.03 8.17
CA ARG A 121 -10.90 -8.63 7.09
C ARG A 121 -10.25 -7.79 6.02
N TYR A 122 -9.17 -7.09 6.38
CA TYR A 122 -8.46 -6.22 5.46
C TYR A 122 -6.97 -6.13 5.80
N VAL A 123 -6.14 -6.03 4.77
CA VAL A 123 -4.70 -5.74 4.89
C VAL A 123 -4.44 -4.41 4.21
N LEU A 124 -4.04 -3.42 5.00
CA LEU A 124 -3.65 -2.10 4.53
C LEU A 124 -2.14 -2.06 4.30
N LEU A 125 -1.72 -1.76 3.08
CA LEU A 125 -0.34 -1.38 2.78
C LEU A 125 -0.28 0.13 2.59
N PHE A 126 0.66 0.77 3.28
CA PHE A 126 0.97 2.17 3.04
C PHE A 126 2.46 2.46 3.19
N ARG A 127 2.90 3.48 2.48
CA ARG A 127 4.22 4.08 2.59
C ARG A 127 4.06 5.57 2.80
N ASN A 128 4.78 6.10 3.76
CA ASN A 128 4.92 7.54 3.97
C ASN A 128 6.32 7.97 3.54
N GLN A 129 6.42 8.94 2.67
CA GLN A 129 7.69 9.54 2.26
C GLN A 129 7.75 10.97 2.76
N GLY A 130 8.79 11.27 3.51
CA GLY A 130 9.07 12.61 4.04
C GLY A 130 8.28 12.97 5.30
N PRO A 131 8.78 13.99 6.06
CA PRO A 131 8.25 14.34 7.37
C PRO A 131 6.81 14.89 7.33
N LEU A 132 6.42 15.60 6.28
CA LEU A 132 5.04 16.10 6.13
C LEU A 132 4.03 14.98 5.89
N ALA A 133 4.48 13.84 5.34
CA ALA A 133 3.68 12.64 5.23
C ALA A 133 3.70 11.77 6.51
N GLY A 134 4.36 12.23 7.57
CA GLY A 134 4.46 11.51 8.85
C GLY A 134 5.52 10.42 8.87
N SER A 135 6.46 10.40 7.91
CA SER A 135 7.62 9.51 7.98
C SER A 135 8.65 10.09 8.95
N LEU A 136 8.88 9.37 10.06
CA LEU A 136 9.88 9.73 11.06
C LEU A 136 11.23 9.04 10.84
N ILE A 137 11.30 8.11 9.90
CA ILE A 137 12.46 7.27 9.61
C ILE A 137 12.84 7.49 8.15
N GLU A 138 14.09 7.86 7.92
CA GLU A 138 14.61 8.12 6.56
C GLU A 138 14.85 6.83 5.77
N HIS A 139 15.14 5.72 6.46
CA HIS A 139 15.36 4.43 5.79
C HIS A 139 14.12 3.99 5.03
N PRO A 140 14.24 3.56 3.76
CA PRO A 140 13.09 3.25 2.92
C PRO A 140 12.28 2.07 3.48
N HIS A 141 11.02 2.34 3.82
CA HIS A 141 10.14 1.35 4.41
C HIS A 141 8.67 1.58 4.06
N SER A 142 7.91 0.50 4.11
CA SER A 142 6.45 0.48 4.06
C SER A 142 5.89 -0.24 5.27
N HIS A 143 4.62 -0.01 5.57
CA HIS A 143 3.88 -0.68 6.62
C HIS A 143 2.79 -1.57 6.05
N LEU A 144 2.63 -2.74 6.64
CA LEU A 144 1.50 -3.64 6.45
C LEU A 144 0.72 -3.73 7.75
N VAL A 145 -0.58 -3.46 7.68
CA VAL A 145 -1.46 -3.53 8.85
C VAL A 145 -2.67 -4.40 8.51
N ALA A 146 -2.76 -5.57 9.14
CA ALA A 146 -3.95 -6.41 9.05
C ALA A 146 -4.95 -6.05 10.15
N THR A 147 -6.22 -5.91 9.79
CA THR A 147 -7.27 -5.46 10.71
C THR A 147 -8.51 -6.36 10.64
N PRO A 148 -9.24 -6.54 11.76
CA PRO A 148 -10.47 -7.31 11.80
C PRO A 148 -11.69 -6.55 11.26
N VAL A 149 -11.48 -5.32 10.81
CA VAL A 149 -12.50 -4.46 10.23
C VAL A 149 -12.03 -3.90 8.90
N ILE A 150 -12.96 -3.62 8.00
CA ILE A 150 -12.65 -2.90 6.77
C ILE A 150 -12.63 -1.40 7.11
N PRO A 151 -11.56 -0.66 6.75
CA PRO A 151 -11.51 0.79 6.97
C PRO A 151 -12.73 1.48 6.33
N ARG A 152 -13.35 2.41 7.06
CA ARG A 152 -14.60 3.06 6.67
C ARG A 152 -14.55 3.67 5.27
N ARG A 153 -13.42 4.25 4.90
CA ARG A 153 -13.24 4.83 3.57
C ARG A 153 -13.33 3.76 2.47
N LEU A 154 -12.62 2.67 2.64
CA LEU A 154 -12.66 1.56 1.69
C LEU A 154 -14.05 0.94 1.62
N GLU A 155 -14.74 0.81 2.74
CA GLU A 155 -16.12 0.34 2.79
C GLU A 155 -17.04 1.24 1.94
N GLN A 156 -16.84 2.56 1.99
CA GLN A 156 -17.58 3.49 1.13
C GLN A 156 -17.26 3.29 -0.36
N GLU A 157 -15.97 3.16 -0.71
CA GLU A 157 -15.53 2.91 -2.10
C GLU A 157 -16.15 1.61 -2.65
N LEU A 158 -16.14 0.53 -1.85
CA LEU A 158 -16.78 -0.74 -2.21
C LEU A 158 -18.30 -0.60 -2.36
N ARG A 159 -18.95 0.17 -1.49
CA ARG A 159 -20.39 0.43 -1.58
C ARG A 159 -20.74 1.18 -2.86
N TRP A 160 -20.01 2.23 -3.22
CA TRP A 160 -20.20 2.96 -4.47
C TRP A 160 -19.93 2.10 -5.69
N ALA A 161 -18.87 1.28 -5.66
CA ALA A 161 -18.59 0.34 -6.74
C ALA A 161 -19.73 -0.68 -6.93
N LYS A 162 -20.28 -1.19 -5.82
CA LYS A 162 -21.44 -2.09 -5.84
C LYS A 162 -22.69 -1.41 -6.42
N GLN A 163 -23.03 -0.21 -5.95
CA GLN A 163 -24.18 0.53 -6.46
C GLN A 163 -24.07 0.82 -7.96
N HIS A 164 -22.86 1.18 -8.43
CA HIS A 164 -22.63 1.35 -9.87
C HIS A 164 -22.85 0.05 -10.63
N PHE A 165 -22.35 -1.08 -10.11
CA PHE A 165 -22.52 -2.38 -10.73
C PHE A 165 -24.01 -2.81 -10.74
N ASP A 166 -24.72 -2.63 -9.63
CA ASP A 166 -26.14 -2.96 -9.53
C ASP A 166 -27.01 -2.18 -10.54
N TYR A 167 -26.59 -0.94 -10.87
CA TYR A 167 -27.31 -0.07 -11.82
C TYR A 167 -26.83 -0.20 -13.28
N LYS A 168 -25.53 -0.37 -13.51
CA LYS A 168 -24.91 -0.35 -14.85
C LYS A 168 -24.46 -1.72 -15.34
N GLU A 169 -24.44 -2.73 -14.48
CA GLU A 169 -23.87 -4.07 -14.74
C GLU A 169 -22.41 -4.04 -15.22
N ARG A 170 -21.68 -3.01 -14.82
CA ARG A 170 -20.29 -2.78 -15.18
C ARG A 170 -19.46 -2.34 -13.97
N CYS A 171 -18.17 -2.67 -14.02
CA CYS A 171 -17.23 -2.24 -12.98
C CYS A 171 -16.92 -0.75 -13.06
N LEU A 172 -17.15 0.00 -11.97
CA LEU A 172 -16.87 1.42 -11.88
C LEU A 172 -15.42 1.78 -12.21
N ALA A 173 -14.44 1.04 -11.66
CA ALA A 173 -13.03 1.29 -11.91
C ALA A 173 -12.67 1.07 -13.39
N CYS A 174 -13.24 0.05 -14.03
CA CYS A 174 -13.05 -0.18 -15.47
C CYS A 174 -13.67 0.94 -16.30
N ASP A 175 -14.85 1.42 -15.96
CA ASP A 175 -15.51 2.53 -16.66
C ASP A 175 -14.68 3.81 -16.57
N ILE A 176 -14.18 4.14 -15.36
CA ILE A 176 -13.28 5.28 -15.16
C ILE A 176 -12.02 5.14 -16.03
N LEU A 177 -11.36 3.98 -15.94
CA LEU A 177 -10.13 3.74 -16.71
C LEU A 177 -10.35 3.85 -18.23
N HIS A 178 -11.45 3.31 -18.75
CA HIS A 178 -11.79 3.42 -20.16
C HIS A 178 -12.04 4.87 -20.58
N GLN A 179 -12.64 5.68 -19.73
CA GLN A 179 -12.86 7.08 -19.98
C GLN A 179 -11.55 7.86 -19.98
N GLU A 180 -10.67 7.63 -18.98
CA GLU A 180 -9.39 8.31 -18.90
C GLU A 180 -8.47 7.97 -20.08
N LEU A 181 -8.46 6.71 -20.51
CA LEU A 181 -7.70 6.29 -21.70
C LEU A 181 -8.21 6.91 -23.00
N ARG A 182 -9.52 7.17 -23.13
CA ARG A 182 -10.10 7.85 -24.32
C ARG A 182 -9.85 9.34 -24.28
N ASP A 183 -9.99 9.97 -23.12
CA ASP A 183 -9.82 11.42 -22.93
C ASP A 183 -8.33 11.82 -23.04
N GLY A 184 -7.44 11.06 -22.47
CA GLY A 184 -5.99 11.25 -22.52
C GLY A 184 -5.43 12.41 -21.69
N ARG A 185 -6.26 13.38 -21.27
CA ARG A 185 -5.80 14.63 -20.62
C ARG A 185 -5.18 14.46 -19.25
N ARG A 186 -5.56 13.39 -18.52
CA ARG A 186 -5.11 13.15 -17.14
C ARG A 186 -4.15 11.96 -17.03
N LEU A 187 -3.72 11.42 -18.17
CA LEU A 187 -2.75 10.31 -18.19
C LEU A 187 -1.37 10.80 -17.75
N VAL A 188 -0.77 10.10 -16.83
CA VAL A 188 0.60 10.33 -16.34
C VAL A 188 1.57 9.35 -17.00
N GLU A 189 1.23 8.07 -17.03
CA GLU A 189 2.04 7.01 -17.61
C GLU A 189 1.15 5.88 -18.11
N VAL A 190 1.44 5.35 -19.29
CA VAL A 190 0.69 4.23 -19.88
C VAL A 190 1.64 3.11 -20.26
N SER A 191 1.38 1.92 -19.75
CA SER A 191 2.04 0.69 -20.18
C SER A 191 1.03 -0.27 -20.84
N PRO A 192 1.47 -1.36 -21.45
CA PRO A 192 0.55 -2.35 -21.99
C PRO A 192 -0.42 -2.94 -20.96
N THR A 193 -0.05 -2.93 -19.68
CA THR A 193 -0.76 -3.67 -18.63
C THR A 193 -1.24 -2.81 -17.46
N PHE A 194 -0.63 -1.64 -17.23
CA PHE A 194 -0.99 -0.72 -16.16
C PHE A 194 -1.08 0.71 -16.70
N VAL A 195 -1.85 1.53 -16.02
CA VAL A 195 -2.02 2.96 -16.33
C VAL A 195 -1.94 3.78 -15.05
N ALA A 196 -1.17 4.87 -15.08
CA ALA A 196 -1.17 5.90 -14.07
C ALA A 196 -1.87 7.14 -14.61
N PHE A 197 -2.80 7.71 -13.86
CA PHE A 197 -3.54 8.92 -14.23
C PHE A 197 -3.96 9.71 -12.99
N CYS A 198 -4.18 11.01 -13.16
CA CYS A 198 -4.79 11.83 -12.12
C CYS A 198 -6.31 11.71 -12.18
N PRO A 199 -7.01 11.42 -11.05
CA PRO A 199 -8.47 11.30 -11.06
C PRO A 199 -9.13 12.65 -11.43
N PHE A 200 -10.35 12.60 -11.96
CA PHE A 200 -11.11 13.80 -12.34
C PHE A 200 -11.35 14.76 -11.17
N ALA A 201 -11.61 14.21 -9.99
CA ALA A 201 -11.83 14.97 -8.76
C ALA A 201 -10.80 14.54 -7.70
N PRO A 202 -9.54 15.01 -7.80
CA PRO A 202 -8.51 14.66 -6.85
C PRO A 202 -8.80 15.27 -5.47
N ARG A 203 -8.45 14.55 -4.41
CA ARG A 203 -8.57 15.02 -3.01
C ARG A 203 -7.35 15.82 -2.57
N PHE A 204 -6.22 15.55 -3.21
CA PHE A 204 -4.93 16.16 -2.94
C PHE A 204 -4.29 16.62 -4.25
N LEU A 205 -3.39 17.61 -4.15
CA LEU A 205 -2.53 17.98 -5.26
C LEU A 205 -1.73 16.75 -5.72
N TYR A 206 -1.67 16.57 -7.04
CA TYR A 206 -0.94 15.48 -7.69
C TYR A 206 -1.39 14.08 -7.28
N GLU A 207 -2.60 13.93 -6.73
CA GLU A 207 -3.18 12.59 -6.51
C GLU A 207 -3.12 11.80 -7.82
N THR A 208 -2.51 10.63 -7.76
CA THR A 208 -2.28 9.79 -8.93
C THR A 208 -2.73 8.36 -8.63
N TRP A 209 -3.57 7.83 -9.49
CA TRP A 209 -4.03 6.44 -9.41
C TRP A 209 -3.27 5.57 -10.37
N VAL A 210 -2.87 4.39 -9.92
CA VAL A 210 -2.29 3.34 -10.75
C VAL A 210 -3.23 2.16 -10.78
N LEU A 211 -3.75 1.83 -11.94
CA LEU A 211 -4.70 0.74 -12.15
C LEU A 211 -4.19 -0.26 -13.19
N PRO A 212 -4.50 -1.57 -13.02
CA PRO A 212 -4.28 -2.55 -14.10
C PRO A 212 -5.30 -2.31 -15.22
N ARG A 213 -4.87 -2.47 -16.47
CA ARG A 213 -5.75 -2.35 -17.65
C ARG A 213 -6.74 -3.50 -17.77
N ARG A 214 -6.38 -4.68 -17.28
CA ARG A 214 -7.30 -5.83 -17.16
C ARG A 214 -7.95 -5.78 -15.79
N HIS A 215 -9.24 -6.09 -15.75
CA HIS A 215 -9.98 -6.17 -14.48
C HIS A 215 -9.28 -7.10 -13.50
N GLN A 216 -8.88 -6.58 -12.35
CA GLN A 216 -8.17 -7.30 -11.28
C GLN A 216 -8.56 -6.68 -9.94
N HIS A 217 -9.14 -7.46 -9.04
CA HIS A 217 -9.63 -6.96 -7.75
C HIS A 217 -8.65 -7.22 -6.60
N ALA A 218 -7.79 -8.23 -6.69
CA ALA A 218 -6.90 -8.61 -5.62
C ALA A 218 -5.42 -8.55 -6.03
N PHE A 219 -4.61 -7.89 -5.20
CA PHE A 219 -3.17 -7.76 -5.42
C PHE A 219 -2.45 -9.12 -5.37
N SER A 220 -2.94 -10.02 -4.51
CA SER A 220 -2.44 -11.39 -4.41
C SER A 220 -2.56 -12.18 -5.73
N ARG A 221 -3.44 -11.77 -6.65
CA ARG A 221 -3.67 -12.42 -7.95
C ARG A 221 -2.87 -11.79 -9.11
N VAL A 222 -2.10 -10.75 -8.86
CA VAL A 222 -1.17 -10.20 -9.87
C VAL A 222 -0.09 -11.24 -10.14
N SER A 223 0.21 -11.50 -11.42
CA SER A 223 1.31 -12.42 -11.76
C SER A 223 2.62 -11.98 -11.09
N PRO A 224 3.35 -12.85 -10.42
CA PRO A 224 4.64 -12.50 -9.84
C PRO A 224 5.69 -12.16 -10.90
N ASP A 225 5.49 -12.63 -12.15
CA ASP A 225 6.47 -12.57 -13.21
C ASP A 225 5.94 -11.90 -14.49
N GLY A 226 6.89 -11.49 -15.34
CA GLY A 226 6.62 -10.92 -16.66
C GLY A 226 6.15 -9.45 -16.62
N ALA A 227 6.13 -8.85 -17.80
CA ALA A 227 5.73 -7.45 -17.97
C ALA A 227 4.24 -7.19 -17.64
N ALA A 228 3.42 -8.23 -17.61
CA ALA A 228 2.01 -8.15 -17.21
C ALA A 228 1.79 -8.28 -15.69
N GLY A 229 2.83 -8.62 -14.95
CA GLY A 229 2.81 -8.85 -13.52
C GLY A 229 3.51 -7.77 -12.69
N LEU A 230 4.06 -8.19 -11.57
CA LEU A 230 4.75 -7.30 -10.62
C LEU A 230 5.93 -6.53 -11.25
N PRO A 231 6.76 -7.11 -12.14
CA PRO A 231 7.81 -6.34 -12.81
C PRO A 231 7.28 -5.16 -13.65
N GLY A 232 6.18 -5.36 -14.38
CA GLY A 232 5.55 -4.30 -15.16
C GLY A 232 4.92 -3.21 -14.28
N LEU A 233 4.31 -3.61 -13.15
CA LEU A 233 3.80 -2.69 -12.15
C LEU A 233 4.94 -1.89 -11.52
N ALA A 234 6.04 -2.54 -11.12
CA ALA A 234 7.22 -1.91 -10.55
C ALA A 234 7.81 -0.85 -11.48
N ALA A 235 8.01 -1.20 -12.75
CA ALA A 235 8.54 -0.28 -13.74
C ALA A 235 7.65 0.96 -13.93
N LEU A 236 6.33 0.80 -14.02
CA LEU A 236 5.39 1.91 -14.16
C LEU A 236 5.35 2.75 -12.87
N LEU A 237 5.26 2.12 -11.72
CA LEU A 237 5.20 2.80 -10.41
C LEU A 237 6.48 3.63 -10.18
N ARG A 238 7.66 3.06 -10.45
CA ARG A 238 8.93 3.76 -10.33
C ARG A 238 8.98 5.03 -11.19
N ARG A 239 8.58 4.94 -12.47
CA ARG A 239 8.55 6.10 -13.38
C ARG A 239 7.52 7.14 -12.95
N THR A 240 6.36 6.71 -12.46
CA THR A 240 5.33 7.59 -11.91
C THR A 240 5.85 8.36 -10.70
N LEU A 241 6.47 7.65 -9.74
CA LEU A 241 7.06 8.26 -8.55
C LEU A 241 8.24 9.19 -8.90
N ALA A 242 9.06 8.83 -9.89
CA ALA A 242 10.16 9.68 -10.35
C ALA A 242 9.63 11.02 -10.89
N ARG A 243 8.54 11.03 -11.66
CA ARG A 243 7.89 12.28 -12.12
C ARG A 243 7.31 13.07 -10.95
N LEU A 244 6.68 12.39 -10.00
CA LEU A 244 6.07 13.03 -8.84
C LEU A 244 7.12 13.72 -7.96
N GLU A 245 8.28 13.11 -7.73
CA GLU A 245 9.36 13.67 -6.89
C GLU A 245 10.01 14.93 -7.48
N HIS A 246 9.81 15.24 -8.76
CA HIS A 246 10.15 16.57 -9.34
C HIS A 246 9.20 17.68 -8.87
N LEU A 247 8.02 17.34 -8.37
CA LEU A 247 6.98 18.28 -7.97
C LEU A 247 6.84 18.37 -6.46
N VAL A 248 6.99 17.23 -5.78
CA VAL A 248 6.78 17.09 -4.32
C VAL A 248 7.79 16.10 -3.73
N THR A 249 8.22 16.38 -2.50
CA THR A 249 9.14 15.51 -1.76
C THR A 249 8.41 14.57 -0.79
N ASP A 250 7.21 14.98 -0.35
CA ASP A 250 6.46 14.33 0.69
C ASP A 250 5.14 13.80 0.12
N TYR A 251 4.92 12.50 0.23
CA TYR A 251 3.73 11.84 -0.31
C TYR A 251 3.35 10.59 0.49
N HIS A 252 2.11 10.19 0.37
CA HIS A 252 1.63 8.86 0.75
C HIS A 252 1.47 7.98 -0.49
N LEU A 253 1.81 6.72 -0.34
CA LEU A 253 1.46 5.65 -1.28
C LEU A 253 0.61 4.64 -0.52
N VAL A 254 -0.58 4.36 -1.03
CA VAL A 254 -1.52 3.41 -0.42
C VAL A 254 -1.95 2.40 -1.46
N LEU A 255 -1.96 1.13 -1.09
CA LEU A 255 -2.57 0.07 -1.89
C LEU A 255 -4.02 -0.12 -1.44
N HIS A 256 -4.96 0.08 -2.36
CA HIS A 256 -6.35 -0.31 -2.22
C HIS A 256 -6.51 -1.71 -2.80
N ASP A 257 -6.70 -2.69 -1.95
CA ASP A 257 -6.89 -4.09 -2.31
C ASP A 257 -8.31 -4.57 -1.97
N ALA A 258 -8.69 -5.72 -2.49
CA ALA A 258 -9.92 -6.37 -2.09
C ALA A 258 -9.87 -6.78 -0.60
N PRO A 259 -11.00 -6.72 0.11
CA PRO A 259 -11.11 -7.36 1.42
C PRO A 259 -10.81 -8.84 1.35
N ASN A 260 -10.39 -9.41 2.48
CA ASN A 260 -10.13 -10.85 2.59
C ASN A 260 -11.42 -11.65 2.37
N GLU A 261 -11.47 -12.41 1.27
CA GLU A 261 -12.61 -13.26 0.92
C GLU A 261 -12.80 -14.45 1.87
N GLN A 262 -11.73 -14.83 2.60
CA GLN A 262 -11.72 -15.94 3.57
C GLN A 262 -12.07 -15.50 4.99
N ALA A 263 -12.21 -14.20 5.23
CA ALA A 263 -12.52 -13.68 6.55
C ALA A 263 -13.91 -14.11 7.02
N GLU A 264 -14.02 -14.43 8.31
CA GLU A 264 -15.30 -14.68 8.95
C GLU A 264 -16.23 -13.47 8.79
N ARG A 265 -17.42 -13.71 8.29
CA ARG A 265 -18.44 -12.68 8.27
C ARG A 265 -18.91 -12.46 9.72
N PRO A 266 -19.03 -11.21 10.19
CA PRO A 266 -19.65 -10.97 11.48
C PRO A 266 -21.04 -11.62 11.46
N ALA A 267 -21.36 -12.39 12.51
CA ALA A 267 -22.73 -12.82 12.75
C ALA A 267 -23.58 -11.53 12.80
N GLY A 268 -24.56 -11.42 11.88
CA GLY A 268 -25.45 -10.27 11.79
C GLY A 268 -26.35 -10.14 13.01
#